data_9e0c7414bf3b8f10f525d0f0414e2e67
#
_entry.id   9e0c7414bf3b8f10f525d0f0414e2e67
#
_cell.length_a   1.000
_cell.length_b   1.000
_cell.length_c   1.000
_cell.angle_alpha   90.00
_cell.angle_beta   90.00
_cell.angle_gamma   90.00
#
_symmetry.space_group_name_H-M   'P 1'
#
loop_
_entity.id
_entity.type
_entity.pdbx_description
1 polymer ?
#
loop_
_entity_poly.entity_id
_entity_poly.type
_entity_poly.pdbx_seq_one_letter_code
_entity_poly.pdbx_strand_id
1 'polypeptide(L)'
;AAARKCFGTWKRKSDGAYYVNQEYNPRRWAVAAAAAKQLTKMGYELHTVEADAQNPYPLASNVPTANFPDGAGNIDPYHSYSDMFTGEGIIQTNKEFIWAMESSNVTNYTHHSFPVKFGGWGSMSVPQRVIDCYLMADGRTIHNSSAEYPYEPDFSRLTGESKKLGTYLLRENVPMMYANRSARFYASIGFPGRYWPMSSASTDASYVNQQFWYSHDDTNAGIAGAGNNVNDYSVSGYVPVKYIHPDDSWANGKGSVKGAFVTSPKPVSYTHLTLPT
;
A
#
# COMPACT_ATOMS: atom_id res chain seq x y z
N ALA A 1 -1.42 19.35 18.92
CA ALA A 1 -0.46 20.21 18.20
C ALA A 1 -0.74 20.27 16.71
N ALA A 2 -0.95 19.13 16.04
CA ALA A 2 -1.33 19.10 14.62
C ALA A 2 -2.66 19.81 14.33
N ALA A 3 -3.66 19.62 15.20
CA ALA A 3 -4.97 20.26 15.09
C ALA A 3 -4.89 21.79 15.11
N ARG A 4 -3.94 22.37 15.83
CA ARG A 4 -3.73 23.81 15.86
C ARG A 4 -3.40 24.40 14.50
N LYS A 5 -2.58 23.70 13.72
CA LYS A 5 -2.15 24.16 12.40
C LYS A 5 -3.31 24.16 11.39
N CYS A 6 -4.23 23.19 11.51
CA CYS A 6 -5.36 23.05 10.60
C CYS A 6 -6.62 23.79 11.09
N PHE A 7 -6.89 23.78 12.40
CA PHE A 7 -8.15 24.27 13.00
C PHE A 7 -7.93 25.36 14.05
N GLY A 8 -6.74 25.93 14.13
CA GLY A 8 -6.37 26.87 15.16
C GLY A 8 -7.17 28.18 15.17
N THR A 9 -7.76 28.55 14.04
CA THR A 9 -8.57 29.77 13.89
C THR A 9 -10.06 29.54 14.20
N TRP A 10 -10.49 28.30 14.42
CA TRP A 10 -11.89 27.98 14.66
C TRP A 10 -12.33 28.38 16.06
N LYS A 11 -13.44 29.11 16.12
CA LYS A 11 -14.03 29.61 17.36
C LYS A 11 -15.45 29.12 17.53
N ARG A 12 -15.83 28.93 18.79
CA ARG A 12 -17.24 28.66 19.14
C ARG A 12 -18.09 29.89 18.80
N LYS A 13 -19.26 29.65 18.22
CA LYS A 13 -20.17 30.75 17.87
C LYS A 13 -20.81 31.40 19.11
N SER A 14 -20.92 30.66 20.21
CA SER A 14 -21.61 31.11 21.42
C SER A 14 -20.85 32.15 22.23
N ASP A 15 -19.50 32.02 22.29
CA ASP A 15 -18.68 32.84 23.18
C ASP A 15 -17.37 33.33 22.53
N GLY A 16 -17.14 32.97 21.27
CA GLY A 16 -15.92 33.33 20.54
C GLY A 16 -14.65 32.64 21.01
N ALA A 17 -14.73 31.71 21.97
CA ALA A 17 -13.54 30.97 22.42
C ALA A 17 -12.99 30.03 21.35
N TYR A 18 -11.68 29.91 21.27
CA TYR A 18 -11.05 28.98 20.36
C TYR A 18 -11.32 27.52 20.77
N TYR A 19 -11.62 26.67 19.81
CA TYR A 19 -11.73 25.22 20.05
C TYR A 19 -10.38 24.57 20.37
N VAL A 20 -9.31 25.13 19.84
CA VAL A 20 -7.95 24.60 20.03
C VAL A 20 -7.14 25.66 20.79
N ASN A 21 -6.45 25.23 21.84
CA ASN A 21 -5.57 26.10 22.60
C ASN A 21 -4.51 26.75 21.71
N GLN A 22 -4.38 28.07 21.82
CA GLN A 22 -3.50 28.87 20.98
C GLN A 22 -2.03 28.87 21.44
N GLU A 23 -1.78 28.50 22.71
CA GLU A 23 -0.42 28.45 23.23
C GLU A 23 0.30 27.19 22.80
N TYR A 24 1.52 27.34 22.31
CA TYR A 24 2.41 26.22 22.07
C TYR A 24 2.93 25.66 23.38
N ASN A 25 2.66 24.39 23.65
CA ASN A 25 3.15 23.70 24.83
C ASN A 25 3.80 22.37 24.44
N PRO A 26 5.14 22.28 24.50
CA PRO A 26 5.86 21.07 24.11
C PRO A 26 5.52 19.86 25.03
N ARG A 27 5.08 20.12 26.27
CA ARG A 27 4.67 19.07 27.19
C ARG A 27 3.54 18.19 26.64
N ARG A 28 2.67 18.74 25.78
CA ARG A 28 1.62 17.97 25.11
C ARG A 28 2.17 16.91 24.17
N TRP A 29 3.26 17.21 23.49
CA TRP A 29 3.96 16.23 22.67
C TRP A 29 4.60 15.13 23.52
N ALA A 30 5.21 15.50 24.65
CA ALA A 30 5.76 14.53 25.60
C ALA A 30 4.68 13.59 26.16
N VAL A 31 3.51 14.13 26.49
CA VAL A 31 2.35 13.30 26.94
C VAL A 31 1.89 12.37 25.85
N ALA A 32 1.74 12.86 24.62
CA ALA A 32 1.34 12.02 23.48
C ALA A 32 2.37 10.91 23.20
N ALA A 33 3.67 11.25 23.22
CA ALA A 33 4.74 10.27 23.04
C ALA A 33 4.77 9.24 24.17
N ALA A 34 4.57 9.65 25.42
CA ALA A 34 4.49 8.74 26.57
C ALA A 34 3.30 7.78 26.47
N ALA A 35 2.14 8.30 26.06
CA ALA A 35 0.97 7.46 25.83
C ALA A 35 1.19 6.46 24.70
N ALA A 36 1.75 6.89 23.57
CA ALA A 36 2.09 6.01 22.46
C ALA A 36 3.10 4.93 22.88
N LYS A 37 4.09 5.30 23.69
CA LYS A 37 5.08 4.34 24.22
C LYS A 37 4.44 3.28 25.13
N GLN A 38 3.33 3.56 25.81
CA GLN A 38 2.64 2.53 26.59
C GLN A 38 2.10 1.39 25.72
N LEU A 39 1.67 1.69 24.49
CA LEU A 39 1.16 0.67 23.57
C LEU A 39 2.20 -0.42 23.28
N THR A 40 3.49 -0.06 23.20
CA THR A 40 4.57 -1.05 22.99
C THR A 40 4.74 -2.04 24.15
N LYS A 41 4.08 -1.80 25.28
CA LYS A 41 4.11 -2.67 26.49
C LYS A 41 2.82 -3.45 26.70
N MET A 42 1.83 -3.28 25.81
CA MET A 42 0.49 -3.85 25.99
C MET A 42 0.26 -5.17 25.26
N GLY A 43 1.35 -5.85 24.83
CA GLY A 43 1.26 -7.15 24.16
C GLY A 43 0.80 -7.06 22.69
N TYR A 44 0.84 -5.88 22.08
CA TYR A 44 0.72 -5.74 20.63
C TYR A 44 2.02 -6.19 19.96
N GLU A 45 1.89 -6.91 18.86
CA GLU A 45 3.01 -7.47 18.11
C GLU A 45 2.82 -7.13 16.63
N LEU A 46 3.92 -6.88 15.91
CA LEU A 46 3.84 -6.70 14.46
C LEU A 46 3.40 -8.01 13.82
N HIS A 47 2.48 -7.90 12.86
CA HIS A 47 2.11 -9.03 12.03
C HIS A 47 3.29 -9.40 11.13
N THR A 48 3.71 -10.65 11.20
CA THR A 48 4.81 -11.18 10.39
C THR A 48 4.40 -12.47 9.72
N VAL A 49 4.77 -12.59 8.46
CA VAL A 49 4.61 -13.80 7.65
C VAL A 49 6.00 -14.39 7.44
N GLU A 50 6.12 -15.68 7.63
CA GLU A 50 7.39 -16.39 7.45
C GLU A 50 7.85 -16.31 5.99
N ALA A 51 9.15 -16.12 5.81
CA ALA A 51 9.75 -16.08 4.48
C ALA A 51 9.64 -17.46 3.80
N ASP A 52 9.26 -17.47 2.54
CA ASP A 52 9.40 -18.65 1.69
C ASP A 52 10.88 -18.96 1.49
N ALA A 53 11.34 -20.11 2.00
CA ALA A 53 12.73 -20.54 1.86
C ALA A 53 13.18 -20.70 0.41
N GLN A 54 12.24 -20.94 -0.52
CA GLN A 54 12.53 -21.07 -1.96
C GLN A 54 12.59 -19.71 -2.68
N ASN A 55 11.93 -18.70 -2.12
CA ASN A 55 11.86 -17.36 -2.69
C ASN A 55 12.02 -16.31 -1.57
N PRO A 56 13.19 -16.22 -0.94
CA PRO A 56 13.42 -15.24 0.13
C PRO A 56 13.33 -13.81 -0.41
N TYR A 57 12.85 -12.88 0.41
CA TYR A 57 12.90 -11.47 0.08
C TYR A 57 14.36 -10.98 0.15
N PRO A 58 14.90 -10.34 -0.89
CA PRO A 58 16.27 -9.85 -0.87
C PRO A 58 16.42 -8.70 0.12
N LEU A 59 17.34 -8.84 1.07
CA LEU A 59 17.63 -7.80 2.05
C LEU A 59 18.76 -6.89 1.54
N ALA A 60 18.62 -5.60 1.80
CA ALA A 60 19.68 -4.62 1.55
C ALA A 60 20.85 -4.82 2.51
N SER A 61 22.06 -4.47 2.10
CA SER A 61 23.29 -4.69 2.87
C SER A 61 23.29 -4.01 4.26
N ASN A 62 22.52 -2.93 4.41
CA ASN A 62 22.36 -2.20 5.67
C ASN A 62 21.26 -2.74 6.58
N VAL A 63 20.52 -3.78 6.15
CA VAL A 63 19.45 -4.40 6.93
C VAL A 63 19.99 -5.63 7.65
N PRO A 64 19.82 -5.75 8.97
CA PRO A 64 20.26 -6.93 9.71
C PRO A 64 19.58 -8.21 9.20
N THR A 65 20.37 -9.23 8.87
CA THR A 65 19.90 -10.54 8.41
C THR A 65 19.50 -11.47 9.55
N ALA A 66 19.74 -11.06 10.80
CA ALA A 66 19.25 -11.81 11.96
C ALA A 66 17.74 -12.04 11.86
N ASN A 67 17.26 -13.12 12.50
CA ASN A 67 15.84 -13.40 12.55
C ASN A 67 15.09 -12.27 13.25
N PHE A 68 13.87 -12.00 12.80
CA PHE A 68 12.95 -11.11 13.50
C PHE A 68 12.73 -11.60 14.96
N PRO A 69 12.78 -10.77 16.01
CA PRO A 69 12.64 -9.29 15.97
C PRO A 69 13.95 -8.50 15.87
N ASP A 70 15.13 -9.12 15.93
CA ASP A 70 16.43 -8.41 15.94
C ASP A 70 16.86 -7.95 14.55
N GLY A 71 16.33 -8.58 13.50
CA GLY A 71 16.56 -8.22 12.10
C GLY A 71 15.40 -8.59 11.22
N ALA A 72 15.61 -8.56 9.91
CA ALA A 72 14.59 -8.87 8.91
C ALA A 72 14.70 -10.31 8.34
N GLY A 73 15.54 -11.13 8.91
CA GLY A 73 15.62 -12.57 8.57
C GLY A 73 14.33 -13.29 8.93
N ASN A 74 14.05 -14.39 8.23
CA ASN A 74 12.88 -15.26 8.38
C ASN A 74 11.49 -14.63 8.18
N ILE A 75 11.39 -13.43 7.64
CA ILE A 75 10.09 -12.84 7.30
C ILE A 75 10.02 -12.46 5.82
N ASP A 76 8.80 -12.50 5.26
CA ASP A 76 8.46 -11.85 4.01
C ASP A 76 7.86 -10.46 4.30
N PRO A 77 8.59 -9.36 4.05
CA PRO A 77 8.12 -8.02 4.37
C PRO A 77 6.96 -7.56 3.47
N TYR A 78 6.82 -8.14 2.28
CA TYR A 78 5.69 -7.84 1.40
C TYR A 78 4.40 -8.41 1.98
N HIS A 79 4.37 -9.71 2.28
CA HIS A 79 3.21 -10.37 2.88
C HIS A 79 2.91 -9.85 4.28
N SER A 80 3.93 -9.68 5.10
CA SER A 80 3.76 -9.14 6.46
C SER A 80 3.03 -7.80 6.47
N TYR A 81 3.21 -6.99 5.43
CA TYR A 81 2.50 -5.74 5.29
C TYR A 81 1.16 -5.87 4.53
N SER A 82 1.12 -6.59 3.41
CA SER A 82 -0.06 -6.65 2.55
C SER A 82 -1.22 -7.39 3.20
N ASP A 83 -0.95 -8.48 3.92
CA ASP A 83 -1.98 -9.34 4.50
C ASP A 83 -2.84 -8.62 5.54
N MET A 84 -2.26 -7.61 6.19
CA MET A 84 -2.99 -6.70 7.08
C MET A 84 -4.20 -6.03 6.39
N PHE A 85 -4.13 -5.83 5.08
CA PHE A 85 -5.08 -5.05 4.30
C PHE A 85 -5.88 -5.87 3.30
N THR A 86 -5.33 -6.99 2.83
CA THR A 86 -5.96 -7.84 1.83
C THR A 86 -6.92 -8.88 2.43
N GLY A 87 -6.86 -9.06 3.74
CA GLY A 87 -7.69 -10.00 4.48
C GLY A 87 -7.12 -11.38 4.62
N GLU A 88 -5.91 -11.63 4.16
CA GLU A 88 -5.17 -12.86 4.44
C GLU A 88 -4.78 -12.92 5.92
N GLY A 89 -4.43 -11.79 6.52
CA GLY A 89 -4.24 -11.67 7.96
C GLY A 89 -5.58 -11.70 8.69
N ILE A 90 -5.80 -12.67 9.54
CA ILE A 90 -7.04 -12.82 10.30
C ILE A 90 -7.17 -11.67 11.30
N ILE A 91 -8.03 -10.70 10.99
CA ILE A 91 -8.18 -9.45 11.75
C ILE A 91 -8.48 -9.72 13.23
N GLN A 92 -9.32 -10.72 13.52
CA GLN A 92 -9.71 -11.03 14.91
C GLN A 92 -8.57 -11.57 15.77
N THR A 93 -7.55 -12.13 15.17
CA THR A 93 -6.41 -12.73 15.87
C THR A 93 -5.12 -11.97 15.69
N ASN A 94 -5.13 -10.93 14.86
CA ASN A 94 -3.94 -10.16 14.56
C ASN A 94 -3.63 -9.16 15.68
N LYS A 95 -2.54 -9.35 16.36
CA LYS A 95 -2.12 -8.55 17.51
C LYS A 95 -1.59 -7.15 17.15
N GLU A 96 -1.40 -6.84 15.88
CA GLU A 96 -1.01 -5.50 15.44
C GLU A 96 -2.19 -4.52 15.49
N PHE A 97 -3.44 -5.00 15.46
CA PHE A 97 -4.60 -4.14 15.54
C PHE A 97 -4.82 -3.61 16.95
N ILE A 98 -4.68 -2.31 17.12
CA ILE A 98 -4.96 -1.59 18.35
C ILE A 98 -6.43 -1.15 18.39
N TRP A 99 -6.91 -0.65 17.27
CA TRP A 99 -8.28 -0.20 17.09
C TRP A 99 -8.67 -0.29 15.63
N ALA A 100 -9.92 -0.66 15.38
CA ALA A 100 -10.45 -0.77 14.04
C ALA A 100 -11.84 -0.11 13.96
N MET A 101 -12.13 0.48 12.81
CA MET A 101 -13.43 1.05 12.50
C MET A 101 -14.11 0.20 11.43
N GLU A 102 -15.35 -0.18 11.68
CA GLU A 102 -16.16 -0.84 10.66
C GLU A 102 -16.53 0.16 9.56
N SER A 103 -16.40 -0.27 8.32
CA SER A 103 -16.85 0.50 7.16
C SER A 103 -17.85 -0.32 6.37
N SER A 104 -19.02 0.25 6.12
CA SER A 104 -20.04 -0.37 5.26
C SER A 104 -19.75 -0.19 3.76
N ASN A 105 -18.70 0.56 3.40
CA ASN A 105 -18.51 1.01 2.00
C ASN A 105 -17.17 0.55 1.39
N VAL A 106 -16.60 -0.54 1.89
CA VAL A 106 -15.34 -1.10 1.37
C VAL A 106 -15.51 -1.58 -0.07
N THR A 107 -16.68 -2.08 -0.42
CA THR A 107 -17.01 -2.52 -1.78
C THR A 107 -16.80 -1.40 -2.80
N ASN A 108 -17.29 -0.19 -2.53
CA ASN A 108 -17.09 0.94 -3.41
C ASN A 108 -15.61 1.31 -3.52
N TYR A 109 -14.88 1.33 -2.39
CA TYR A 109 -13.45 1.60 -2.39
C TYR A 109 -12.71 0.62 -3.30
N THR A 110 -12.93 -0.68 -3.13
CA THR A 110 -12.24 -1.70 -3.93
C THR A 110 -12.63 -1.60 -5.41
N HIS A 111 -13.90 -1.37 -5.72
CA HIS A 111 -14.37 -1.22 -7.10
C HIS A 111 -13.69 -0.04 -7.82
N HIS A 112 -13.55 1.11 -7.14
CA HIS A 112 -12.83 2.27 -7.66
C HIS A 112 -11.31 2.08 -7.76
N SER A 113 -10.75 1.11 -7.04
CA SER A 113 -9.32 0.82 -7.03
C SER A 113 -8.91 -0.26 -8.04
N PHE A 114 -9.82 -1.16 -8.43
CA PHE A 114 -9.52 -2.17 -9.43
C PHE A 114 -9.38 -1.55 -10.83
N PRO A 115 -8.45 -2.06 -11.64
CA PRO A 115 -8.34 -1.72 -13.06
C PRO A 115 -9.63 -2.02 -13.82
N VAL A 116 -9.92 -1.23 -14.84
CA VAL A 116 -11.15 -1.36 -15.68
C VAL A 116 -11.26 -2.75 -16.30
N LYS A 117 -10.16 -3.31 -16.79
CA LYS A 117 -10.16 -4.67 -17.37
C LYS A 117 -10.65 -5.73 -16.39
N PHE A 118 -10.43 -5.54 -15.10
CA PHE A 118 -10.92 -6.46 -14.07
C PHE A 118 -12.32 -6.11 -13.57
N GLY A 119 -13.06 -5.30 -14.32
CA GLY A 119 -14.42 -4.88 -13.99
C GLY A 119 -14.47 -3.78 -12.94
N GLY A 120 -13.34 -3.22 -12.55
CA GLY A 120 -13.28 -2.04 -11.70
C GLY A 120 -13.53 -0.75 -12.46
N TRP A 121 -13.56 0.36 -11.73
CA TRP A 121 -13.68 1.70 -12.32
C TRP A 121 -12.35 2.45 -12.41
N GLY A 122 -11.31 1.99 -11.72
CA GLY A 122 -9.95 2.56 -11.80
C GLY A 122 -9.84 4.04 -11.48
N SER A 123 -10.87 4.64 -10.88
CA SER A 123 -10.99 6.10 -10.73
C SER A 123 -10.29 6.67 -9.50
N MET A 124 -9.84 5.84 -8.57
CA MET A 124 -9.01 6.32 -7.46
C MET A 124 -7.59 6.57 -7.94
N SER A 125 -7.10 7.78 -7.66
CA SER A 125 -5.75 8.19 -8.06
C SER A 125 -4.89 8.50 -6.85
N VAL A 126 -3.64 8.07 -6.90
CA VAL A 126 -2.64 8.40 -5.88
C VAL A 126 -1.75 9.51 -6.42
N PRO A 127 -1.64 10.67 -5.74
CA PRO A 127 -0.76 11.75 -6.19
C PRO A 127 0.71 11.34 -6.25
N GLN A 128 1.45 11.84 -7.25
CA GLN A 128 2.89 11.58 -7.41
C GLN A 128 3.67 11.83 -6.11
N ARG A 129 3.33 12.90 -5.37
CA ARG A 129 3.98 13.21 -4.10
C ARG A 129 3.90 12.08 -3.06
N VAL A 130 2.83 11.30 -3.07
CA VAL A 130 2.70 10.12 -2.20
C VAL A 130 3.63 9.01 -2.67
N ILE A 131 3.75 8.82 -3.98
CA ILE A 131 4.67 7.86 -4.59
C ILE A 131 6.12 8.19 -4.22
N ASP A 132 6.48 9.47 -4.26
CA ASP A 132 7.82 9.96 -3.94
C ASP A 132 8.18 9.80 -2.45
N CYS A 133 7.19 9.72 -1.57
CA CYS A 133 7.41 9.46 -0.15
C CYS A 133 7.77 8.01 0.18
N TYR A 134 7.51 7.06 -0.72
CA TYR A 134 7.95 5.68 -0.50
C TYR A 134 9.47 5.56 -0.63
N LEU A 135 10.05 4.78 0.28
CA LEU A 135 11.49 4.60 0.35
C LEU A 135 12.00 3.57 -0.67
N MET A 136 13.30 3.56 -0.86
CA MET A 136 14.02 2.49 -1.55
C MET A 136 14.11 1.24 -0.65
N ALA A 137 14.57 0.13 -1.19
CA ALA A 137 14.66 -1.15 -0.47
C ALA A 137 15.58 -1.09 0.77
N ASP A 138 16.54 -0.20 0.77
CA ASP A 138 17.47 0.05 1.87
C ASP A 138 17.01 1.13 2.87
N GLY A 139 15.77 1.61 2.74
CA GLY A 139 15.19 2.62 3.62
C GLY A 139 15.57 4.07 3.30
N ARG A 140 16.34 4.33 2.25
CA ARG A 140 16.69 5.68 1.82
C ARG A 140 15.57 6.31 0.99
N THR A 141 15.56 7.64 0.92
CA THR A 141 14.63 8.35 0.05
C THR A 141 15.08 8.27 -1.41
N ILE A 142 14.16 8.49 -2.35
CA ILE A 142 14.48 8.56 -3.78
C ILE A 142 15.52 9.64 -4.11
N HIS A 143 15.56 10.72 -3.34
CA HIS A 143 16.53 11.81 -3.53
C HIS A 143 17.91 11.52 -2.94
N ASN A 144 18.05 10.46 -2.17
CA ASN A 144 19.31 10.03 -1.55
C ASN A 144 19.47 8.51 -1.66
N SER A 145 19.14 7.98 -2.83
CA SER A 145 19.26 6.55 -3.12
C SER A 145 20.73 6.09 -3.10
N SER A 146 20.94 4.83 -2.72
CA SER A 146 22.28 4.24 -2.71
C SER A 146 22.70 3.72 -4.08
N ALA A 147 24.00 3.38 -4.20
CA ALA A 147 24.49 2.68 -5.37
C ALA A 147 23.96 1.24 -5.47
N GLU A 148 23.60 0.63 -4.34
CA GLU A 148 23.02 -0.72 -4.29
C GLU A 148 21.56 -0.72 -4.78
N TYR A 149 20.79 0.33 -4.44
CA TYR A 149 19.39 0.51 -4.84
C TYR A 149 19.20 1.90 -5.48
N PRO A 150 19.72 2.10 -6.69
CA PRO A 150 19.63 3.40 -7.36
C PRO A 150 18.18 3.72 -7.75
N TYR A 151 17.81 4.99 -7.63
CA TYR A 151 16.58 5.53 -8.18
C TYR A 151 16.86 6.14 -9.56
N GLU A 152 16.10 5.71 -10.55
CA GLU A 152 16.20 6.21 -11.92
C GLU A 152 14.84 6.80 -12.34
N PRO A 153 14.72 8.13 -12.44
CA PRO A 153 13.44 8.79 -12.75
C PRO A 153 13.02 8.68 -14.23
N ASP A 154 13.92 8.24 -15.11
CA ASP A 154 13.61 8.13 -16.53
C ASP A 154 12.62 6.99 -16.79
N PHE A 155 11.39 7.36 -17.17
CA PHE A 155 10.30 6.41 -17.42
C PHE A 155 10.58 5.52 -18.66
N SER A 156 11.41 5.96 -19.58
CA SER A 156 11.78 5.19 -20.78
C SER A 156 12.76 4.05 -20.49
N ARG A 157 13.46 4.10 -19.37
CA ARG A 157 14.36 3.03 -18.95
C ARG A 157 13.57 1.94 -18.23
N LEU A 158 13.63 0.74 -18.80
CA LEU A 158 12.88 -0.41 -18.34
C LEU A 158 13.79 -1.44 -17.68
N THR A 159 13.22 -2.24 -16.76
CA THR A 159 13.88 -3.42 -16.18
C THR A 159 14.12 -4.45 -17.28
N GLY A 160 15.34 -5.03 -17.33
CA GLY A 160 15.70 -6.03 -18.34
C GLY A 160 15.27 -7.45 -17.99
N GLU A 161 14.91 -7.69 -16.73
CA GLU A 161 14.57 -9.01 -16.23
C GLU A 161 13.49 -8.95 -15.13
N SER A 162 12.77 -10.05 -14.98
CA SER A 162 11.84 -10.23 -13.89
C SER A 162 12.59 -10.56 -12.59
N LYS A 163 12.16 -9.98 -11.46
CA LYS A 163 12.80 -10.17 -10.17
C LYS A 163 11.78 -10.61 -9.13
N LYS A 164 12.06 -11.71 -8.44
CA LYS A 164 11.28 -12.12 -7.28
C LYS A 164 11.72 -11.33 -6.06
N LEU A 165 10.74 -10.77 -5.36
CA LEU A 165 10.89 -10.02 -4.11
C LEU A 165 10.03 -10.73 -3.05
N GLY A 166 10.53 -11.83 -2.51
CA GLY A 166 9.70 -12.76 -1.75
C GLY A 166 8.62 -13.34 -2.67
N THR A 167 7.40 -13.23 -2.24
CA THR A 167 6.22 -13.68 -3.00
C THR A 167 5.74 -12.66 -4.05
N TYR A 168 6.24 -11.42 -4.03
CA TYR A 168 5.94 -10.42 -5.04
C TYR A 168 6.83 -10.60 -6.28
N LEU A 169 6.23 -10.53 -7.47
CA LEU A 169 6.94 -10.59 -8.73
C LEU A 169 6.99 -9.21 -9.39
N LEU A 170 8.17 -8.61 -9.45
CA LEU A 170 8.45 -7.48 -10.32
C LEU A 170 8.80 -8.02 -11.71
N ARG A 171 7.96 -7.77 -12.69
CA ARG A 171 8.16 -8.24 -14.06
C ARG A 171 9.22 -7.43 -14.77
N GLU A 172 9.75 -8.00 -15.84
CA GLU A 172 10.53 -7.29 -16.84
C GLU A 172 9.72 -6.18 -17.53
N ASN A 173 10.39 -5.26 -18.16
CA ASN A 173 9.81 -4.12 -18.87
C ASN A 173 9.04 -3.13 -17.96
N VAL A 174 9.27 -3.16 -16.66
CA VAL A 174 8.75 -2.14 -15.72
C VAL A 174 9.67 -0.92 -15.76
N PRO A 175 9.17 0.32 -15.77
CA PRO A 175 10.00 1.50 -15.65
C PRO A 175 10.89 1.46 -14.41
N MET A 176 12.19 1.75 -14.59
CA MET A 176 13.20 1.64 -13.54
C MET A 176 12.88 2.48 -12.29
N MET A 177 12.11 3.54 -12.42
CA MET A 177 11.66 4.35 -11.29
C MET A 177 10.81 3.57 -10.26
N TYR A 178 10.25 2.43 -10.65
CA TYR A 178 9.48 1.54 -9.77
C TYR A 178 10.30 0.33 -9.30
N ALA A 179 11.50 0.15 -9.81
CA ALA A 179 12.41 -0.85 -9.31
C ALA A 179 13.06 -0.40 -7.98
N ASN A 180 13.65 -1.35 -7.26
CA ASN A 180 14.41 -1.08 -6.05
C ASN A 180 13.63 -0.36 -4.92
N ARG A 181 12.31 -0.38 -4.97
CA ARG A 181 11.45 0.25 -3.95
C ARG A 181 11.22 -0.69 -2.76
N SER A 182 10.83 -0.11 -1.65
CA SER A 182 10.49 -0.88 -0.44
C SER A 182 9.30 -1.82 -0.65
N ALA A 183 9.20 -2.88 0.13
CA ALA A 183 8.09 -3.81 0.09
C ALA A 183 6.72 -3.12 0.25
N ARG A 184 6.65 -2.07 1.08
CA ARG A 184 5.44 -1.26 1.27
C ARG A 184 4.94 -0.59 0.00
N PHE A 185 5.85 -0.14 -0.86
CA PHE A 185 5.49 0.43 -2.15
C PHE A 185 4.73 -0.60 -3.00
N TYR A 186 5.32 -1.77 -3.15
CA TYR A 186 4.70 -2.85 -3.94
C TYR A 186 3.38 -3.35 -3.35
N ALA A 187 3.25 -3.34 -2.03
CA ALA A 187 2.03 -3.74 -1.35
C ALA A 187 0.91 -2.69 -1.36
N SER A 188 1.23 -1.44 -1.68
CA SER A 188 0.26 -0.33 -1.55
C SER A 188 -0.15 0.31 -2.86
N ILE A 189 0.72 0.27 -3.88
CA ILE A 189 0.59 1.08 -5.10
C ILE A 189 0.46 0.20 -6.33
N GLY A 190 -0.58 0.47 -7.11
CA GLY A 190 -0.69 0.06 -8.51
C GLY A 190 -0.02 1.10 -9.38
N PHE A 191 1.00 0.71 -10.10
CA PHE A 191 1.86 1.57 -10.93
C PHE A 191 1.98 1.00 -12.34
N PRO A 192 2.35 1.79 -13.34
CA PRO A 192 2.56 1.31 -14.70
C PRO A 192 3.56 0.14 -14.75
N GLY A 193 3.13 -0.97 -15.31
CA GLY A 193 3.89 -2.21 -15.36
C GLY A 193 3.72 -3.14 -14.17
N ARG A 194 2.85 -2.80 -13.19
CA ARG A 194 2.56 -3.71 -12.06
C ARG A 194 1.98 -5.03 -12.54
N TYR A 195 2.53 -6.11 -12.00
CA TYR A 195 2.04 -7.47 -12.22
C TYR A 195 0.86 -7.81 -11.30
N TRP A 196 -0.15 -8.46 -11.89
CA TRP A 196 -1.33 -8.97 -11.22
C TRP A 196 -1.49 -10.45 -11.57
N PRO A 197 -1.30 -11.36 -10.61
CA PRO A 197 -1.39 -12.80 -10.84
C PRO A 197 -2.81 -13.24 -11.21
N MET A 198 -3.83 -12.83 -10.47
CA MET A 198 -5.25 -13.14 -10.68
C MET A 198 -5.54 -14.64 -10.87
N SER A 199 -4.66 -15.50 -10.36
CA SER A 199 -4.64 -16.94 -10.65
C SER A 199 -5.88 -17.69 -10.14
N SER A 200 -6.56 -17.15 -9.15
CA SER A 200 -7.72 -17.80 -8.51
C SER A 200 -9.06 -17.13 -8.81
N ALA A 201 -9.05 -15.92 -9.33
CA ALA A 201 -10.28 -15.13 -9.48
C ALA A 201 -10.95 -15.29 -10.84
N SER A 202 -10.24 -15.79 -11.86
CA SER A 202 -10.80 -15.98 -13.20
C SER A 202 -10.32 -17.27 -13.84
N THR A 203 -11.23 -17.92 -14.56
CA THR A 203 -10.92 -19.04 -15.47
C THR A 203 -10.51 -18.54 -16.87
N ASP A 204 -10.69 -17.26 -17.14
CA ASP A 204 -10.32 -16.65 -18.42
C ASP A 204 -8.84 -16.28 -18.40
N ALA A 205 -8.03 -16.91 -19.24
CA ALA A 205 -6.60 -16.69 -19.37
C ALA A 205 -6.26 -15.22 -19.72
N SER A 206 -7.19 -14.47 -20.29
CA SER A 206 -6.97 -13.04 -20.61
C SER A 206 -6.86 -12.14 -19.37
N TYR A 207 -7.29 -12.63 -18.21
CA TYR A 207 -7.20 -11.90 -16.93
C TYR A 207 -6.06 -12.38 -16.04
N VAL A 208 -5.49 -13.55 -16.33
CA VAL A 208 -4.44 -14.18 -15.51
C VAL A 208 -3.06 -13.69 -15.95
N ASN A 209 -2.16 -13.51 -14.99
CA ASN A 209 -0.76 -13.13 -15.25
C ASN A 209 -0.60 -11.84 -16.07
N GLN A 210 -1.43 -10.84 -15.80
CA GLN A 210 -1.39 -9.58 -16.53
C GLN A 210 -0.40 -8.59 -15.93
N GLN A 211 0.20 -7.80 -16.79
CA GLN A 211 0.97 -6.61 -16.44
C GLN A 211 0.17 -5.38 -16.85
N PHE A 212 -0.06 -4.45 -15.93
CA PHE A 212 -0.94 -3.30 -16.15
C PHE A 212 -0.17 -2.03 -16.48
N TRP A 213 -0.67 -1.32 -17.49
CA TRP A 213 -0.18 -0.01 -17.92
C TRP A 213 -1.31 1.00 -17.77
N TYR A 214 -1.16 1.89 -16.81
CA TYR A 214 -2.14 2.93 -16.50
C TYR A 214 -1.91 4.14 -17.41
N SER A 215 -2.18 3.98 -18.70
CA SER A 215 -2.05 5.05 -19.69
C SER A 215 -3.41 5.51 -20.17
N HIS A 216 -3.59 6.82 -20.24
CA HIS A 216 -4.83 7.42 -20.76
C HIS A 216 -5.03 7.11 -22.26
N ASP A 217 -3.95 7.11 -23.03
CA ASP A 217 -4.00 7.04 -24.49
C ASP A 217 -3.73 5.63 -25.04
N ASP A 218 -3.55 4.67 -24.18
CA ASP A 218 -3.26 3.30 -24.59
C ASP A 218 -4.54 2.64 -25.14
N THR A 219 -4.57 2.37 -26.44
CA THR A 219 -5.65 1.62 -27.11
C THR A 219 -5.65 0.14 -26.74
N ASN A 220 -4.50 -0.38 -26.29
CA ASN A 220 -4.43 -1.64 -25.51
C ASN A 220 -4.87 -1.46 -24.07
N ALA A 221 -5.30 -0.32 -23.76
CA ALA A 221 -5.85 0.15 -22.51
C ALA A 221 -7.03 -0.67 -22.02
N GLY A 222 -7.45 -1.65 -22.74
CA GLY A 222 -8.27 -2.71 -22.19
C GLY A 222 -7.72 -3.26 -20.89
N ILE A 223 -6.53 -2.81 -20.48
CA ILE A 223 -5.87 -3.29 -19.29
C ILE A 223 -6.07 -2.35 -18.11
N ALA A 224 -5.86 -1.07 -18.23
CA ALA A 224 -6.02 -0.15 -17.09
C ALA A 224 -6.22 1.32 -17.49
N GLY A 225 -6.17 1.66 -18.74
CA GLY A 225 -6.38 3.02 -19.23
C GLY A 225 -7.85 3.38 -19.39
N ALA A 226 -8.11 4.61 -19.79
CA ALA A 226 -9.47 5.13 -20.02
C ALA A 226 -10.23 4.37 -21.12
N GLY A 227 -9.52 3.80 -22.08
CA GLY A 227 -10.16 3.24 -23.26
C GLY A 227 -11.12 4.26 -23.89
N ASN A 228 -12.35 3.85 -24.12
CA ASN A 228 -13.44 4.73 -24.55
C ASN A 228 -14.21 5.36 -23.39
N ASN A 229 -13.86 5.05 -22.15
CA ASN A 229 -14.55 5.53 -20.95
C ASN A 229 -13.73 6.64 -20.30
N VAL A 230 -14.15 7.87 -20.48
CA VAL A 230 -13.46 9.06 -19.95
C VAL A 230 -13.56 9.23 -18.44
N ASN A 231 -14.30 8.36 -17.74
CA ASN A 231 -14.55 8.47 -16.29
C ASN A 231 -13.83 7.41 -15.46
N ASP A 232 -13.44 6.31 -16.06
CA ASP A 232 -12.96 5.13 -15.34
C ASP A 232 -11.46 4.91 -15.56
N TYR A 233 -10.65 5.88 -15.14
CA TYR A 233 -9.20 5.77 -15.20
C TYR A 233 -8.52 6.56 -14.09
N SER A 234 -7.30 6.16 -13.74
CA SER A 234 -6.47 6.92 -12.81
C SER A 234 -5.86 8.14 -13.50
N VAL A 235 -6.22 9.34 -13.03
CA VAL A 235 -5.69 10.60 -13.56
C VAL A 235 -4.17 10.73 -13.36
N SER A 236 -3.63 10.13 -12.30
CA SER A 236 -2.20 10.17 -11.99
C SER A 236 -1.39 9.02 -12.57
N GLY A 237 -2.03 8.01 -13.15
CA GLY A 237 -1.38 6.75 -13.52
C GLY A 237 -1.06 5.82 -12.34
N TYR A 238 -1.53 6.15 -11.14
CA TYR A 238 -1.36 5.32 -9.94
C TYR A 238 -2.70 5.05 -9.28
N VAL A 239 -2.88 3.84 -8.79
CA VAL A 239 -4.06 3.44 -8.01
C VAL A 239 -3.65 2.87 -6.66
N PRO A 240 -4.47 3.00 -5.62
CA PRO A 240 -4.21 2.32 -4.36
C PRO A 240 -4.56 0.83 -4.51
N VAL A 241 -3.66 -0.05 -4.11
CA VAL A 241 -3.92 -1.51 -4.09
C VAL A 241 -3.97 -2.07 -2.67
N LYS A 242 -3.89 -1.22 -1.69
CA LYS A 242 -3.73 -1.57 -0.28
C LYS A 242 -4.85 -2.47 0.27
N TYR A 243 -6.06 -2.37 -0.23
CA TYR A 243 -7.21 -3.17 0.20
C TYR A 243 -7.69 -4.14 -0.87
N ILE A 244 -6.85 -4.40 -1.86
CA ILE A 244 -7.17 -5.27 -2.98
C ILE A 244 -6.30 -6.51 -2.89
N HIS A 245 -6.94 -7.66 -2.85
CA HIS A 245 -6.21 -8.91 -2.98
C HIS A 245 -5.71 -9.07 -4.42
N PRO A 246 -4.41 -9.35 -4.65
CA PRO A 246 -3.83 -9.40 -5.99
C PRO A 246 -4.42 -10.54 -6.86
N ASP A 247 -5.05 -11.53 -6.25
CA ASP A 247 -5.74 -12.62 -6.93
C ASP A 247 -7.24 -12.37 -7.16
N ASP A 248 -7.75 -11.21 -6.74
CA ASP A 248 -9.17 -10.87 -6.87
C ASP A 248 -9.49 -10.13 -8.16
N SER A 249 -10.75 -10.22 -8.59
CA SER A 249 -11.27 -9.52 -9.77
C SER A 249 -12.73 -9.15 -9.59
N TRP A 250 -13.10 -8.02 -10.16
CA TRP A 250 -14.48 -7.62 -10.37
C TRP A 250 -15.06 -8.15 -11.70
N ALA A 251 -14.23 -8.80 -12.52
CA ALA A 251 -14.68 -9.38 -13.78
C ALA A 251 -15.85 -10.35 -13.56
N ASN A 252 -16.78 -10.34 -14.49
CA ASN A 252 -18.00 -11.16 -14.46
C ASN A 252 -18.98 -10.83 -13.31
N GLY A 253 -18.96 -9.61 -12.79
CA GLY A 253 -19.86 -9.18 -11.72
C GLY A 253 -19.66 -9.91 -10.40
N LYS A 254 -18.61 -10.69 -10.28
CA LYS A 254 -18.22 -11.32 -9.04
C LYS A 254 -17.29 -10.35 -8.33
N GLY A 255 -17.75 -9.75 -7.28
CA GLY A 255 -16.89 -8.97 -6.39
C GLY A 255 -15.71 -9.82 -5.92
N SER A 256 -14.74 -9.17 -5.34
CA SER A 256 -13.56 -9.80 -4.76
C SER A 256 -13.91 -11.06 -3.98
N VAL A 257 -13.34 -12.18 -4.34
CA VAL A 257 -13.69 -13.51 -3.81
C VAL A 257 -12.80 -13.85 -2.61
N LYS A 258 -11.57 -13.37 -2.60
CA LYS A 258 -10.59 -13.64 -1.55
C LYS A 258 -10.45 -12.52 -0.52
N GLY A 259 -10.65 -11.29 -0.93
CA GLY A 259 -10.51 -10.15 -0.03
C GLY A 259 -11.56 -10.19 1.06
N ALA A 260 -11.10 -10.34 2.28
CA ALA A 260 -11.93 -10.35 3.47
C ALA A 260 -12.80 -9.08 3.63
N PHE A 261 -12.59 -8.10 2.79
CA PHE A 261 -13.23 -6.79 2.84
C PHE A 261 -14.52 -6.68 2.02
N VAL A 262 -14.85 -7.67 1.19
CA VAL A 262 -15.92 -7.52 0.19
C VAL A 262 -17.24 -8.16 0.61
N THR A 263 -17.23 -9.10 1.51
CA THR A 263 -18.45 -9.90 1.87
C THR A 263 -18.98 -9.66 3.27
N SER A 264 -18.31 -8.87 4.07
CA SER A 264 -18.77 -8.54 5.43
C SER A 264 -18.27 -7.16 5.82
N PRO A 265 -19.02 -6.38 6.61
CA PRO A 265 -18.47 -5.18 7.23
C PRO A 265 -17.28 -5.60 8.08
N LYS A 266 -16.07 -5.26 7.66
CA LYS A 266 -14.85 -5.60 8.36
C LYS A 266 -14.19 -4.36 8.89
N PRO A 267 -13.57 -4.45 10.04
CA PRO A 267 -12.89 -3.31 10.62
C PRO A 267 -11.77 -2.85 9.68
N VAL A 268 -11.76 -1.56 9.37
CA VAL A 268 -10.66 -0.92 8.67
C VAL A 268 -9.68 -0.43 9.72
N SER A 269 -8.49 -1.02 9.77
CA SER A 269 -7.45 -0.52 10.66
C SER A 269 -6.81 0.74 10.10
N TYR A 270 -6.83 1.81 10.88
CA TYR A 270 -6.14 3.06 10.55
C TYR A 270 -4.80 3.23 11.27
N THR A 271 -4.39 2.27 12.06
CA THR A 271 -3.20 2.40 12.87
C THR A 271 -2.01 1.72 12.24
N HIS A 272 -1.40 2.38 11.28
CA HIS A 272 0.04 2.27 11.13
C HIS A 272 0.69 3.34 12.00
N LEU A 273 1.11 2.94 13.17
CA LEU A 273 2.23 3.60 13.82
C LEU A 273 3.48 3.25 13.01
N THR A 274 3.68 3.95 11.90
CA THR A 274 4.99 4.00 11.29
C THR A 274 5.86 4.78 12.26
N LEU A 275 6.56 4.07 13.12
CA LEU A 275 7.72 4.65 13.76
C LEU A 275 8.71 4.95 12.63
N PRO A 276 9.19 6.18 12.49
CA PRO A 276 10.33 6.43 11.62
C PRO A 276 11.50 5.63 12.20
N THR A 277 11.98 4.66 11.43
CA THR A 277 13.30 4.07 11.64
C THR A 277 14.35 5.07 11.24
#